data_c7a453ab4efbe7f04fd43f8b865870b3
#
_entry.id   c7a453ab4efbe7f04fd43f8b865870b3
#
_cell.length_a   1.000
_cell.length_b   1.000
_cell.length_c   1.000
_cell.angle_alpha   90.00
_cell.angle_beta   90.00
_cell.angle_gamma   90.00
#
_symmetry.space_group_name_H-M   'P 1'
#
loop_
_entity.id
_entity.type
_entity.pdbx_description
1 polymer ?
#
loop_
_entity_poly.entity_id
_entity_poly.type
_entity_poly.pdbx_seq_one_letter_code
_entity_poly.pdbx_strand_id
1 'polypeptide(L)'
;MGYVKKSNRKDDINKEHIVAEFMLDVYRDNGFVPVKAKKELDIKGIDVILYKDNKQYLVDEKAAITALSGKLNTFCFELCKHGYNDSIGWFLDKTKLTTHYNVIYITSHVKDVSKPDKIESFLLDSAKLRSYIIPMLQEHNIHYDTLASFMDGMPVFHGKHYYYLDDGVKLCYSEYIHPEQPINVIVPKVILRNMADCVLYKEFTRR
;
A
#
# COMPACT_ATOMS: atom_id res chain seq x y z
N MET A 1 -29.92 8.88 -5.68
CA MET A 1 -28.88 9.93 -5.50
C MET A 1 -27.85 9.40 -4.53
N GLY A 2 -26.72 8.91 -5.04
CA GLY A 2 -25.64 8.39 -4.21
C GLY A 2 -24.84 9.56 -3.63
N TYR A 3 -24.64 9.57 -2.33
CA TYR A 3 -23.71 10.48 -1.65
C TYR A 3 -22.29 10.13 -2.11
N VAL A 4 -21.71 10.92 -3.00
CA VAL A 4 -20.26 10.90 -3.27
C VAL A 4 -19.59 11.47 -2.02
N LYS A 5 -18.94 10.60 -1.24
CA LYS A 5 -18.12 11.02 -0.11
C LYS A 5 -17.02 11.94 -0.64
N LYS A 6 -16.99 13.21 -0.21
CA LYS A 6 -15.88 14.12 -0.51
C LYS A 6 -14.58 13.46 -0.09
N SER A 7 -13.60 13.44 -0.99
CA SER A 7 -12.24 12.98 -0.68
C SER A 7 -11.70 13.75 0.52
N ASN A 8 -11.35 13.04 1.60
CA ASN A 8 -10.64 13.58 2.77
C ASN A 8 -9.13 13.69 2.52
N ARG A 9 -8.70 13.91 1.28
CA ARG A 9 -7.30 13.89 0.84
C ARG A 9 -6.37 14.72 1.73
N LYS A 10 -6.84 15.87 2.24
CA LYS A 10 -6.06 16.71 3.15
C LYS A 10 -5.78 16.02 4.49
N ASP A 11 -6.81 15.36 5.04
CA ASP A 11 -6.68 14.63 6.32
C ASP A 11 -5.81 13.40 6.16
N ASP A 12 -5.91 12.72 5.02
CA ASP A 12 -5.11 11.53 4.74
C ASP A 12 -3.63 11.90 4.56
N ILE A 13 -3.31 12.97 3.83
CA ILE A 13 -1.94 13.50 3.71
C ILE A 13 -1.35 13.86 5.09
N ASN A 14 -2.12 14.51 5.97
CA ASN A 14 -1.65 14.84 7.32
C ASN A 14 -1.36 13.58 8.13
N LYS A 15 -2.19 12.54 8.03
CA LYS A 15 -1.97 11.26 8.70
C LYS A 15 -0.72 10.55 8.17
N GLU A 16 -0.52 10.54 6.85
CA GLU A 16 0.67 9.99 6.22
C GLU A 16 1.95 10.67 6.72
N HIS A 17 1.96 12.00 6.84
CA HIS A 17 3.09 12.73 7.42
C HIS A 17 3.37 12.34 8.87
N ILE A 18 2.33 12.19 9.70
CA ILE A 18 2.49 11.74 11.10
C ILE A 18 3.13 10.35 11.14
N VAL A 19 2.66 9.44 10.29
CA VAL A 19 3.21 8.08 10.22
C VAL A 19 4.67 8.10 9.77
N ALA A 20 5.00 8.88 8.74
CA ALA A 20 6.37 9.01 8.25
C ALA A 20 7.35 9.47 9.34
N GLU A 21 6.94 10.37 10.26
CA GLU A 21 7.78 10.76 11.40
C GLU A 21 8.04 9.58 12.35
N PHE A 22 7.01 8.80 12.70
CA PHE A 22 7.18 7.60 13.53
C PHE A 22 8.09 6.57 12.84
N MET A 23 7.97 6.43 11.52
CA MET A 23 8.76 5.48 10.77
C MET A 23 10.26 5.78 10.81
N LEU A 24 10.69 7.03 10.92
CA LEU A 24 12.10 7.37 11.09
C LEU A 24 12.70 6.69 12.33
N ASP A 25 11.96 6.67 13.43
CA ASP A 25 12.39 6.00 14.65
C ASP A 25 12.31 4.48 14.53
N VAL A 26 11.24 3.96 13.88
CA VAL A 26 11.14 2.51 13.60
C VAL A 26 12.34 2.03 12.79
N TYR A 27 12.75 2.76 11.76
CA TYR A 27 13.93 2.41 10.96
C TYR A 27 15.22 2.42 11.78
N ARG A 28 15.46 3.46 12.60
CA ARG A 28 16.65 3.55 13.45
C ARG A 28 16.73 2.42 14.45
N ASP A 29 15.62 2.10 15.10
CA ASP A 29 15.52 1.02 16.09
C ASP A 29 15.80 -0.36 15.46
N ASN A 30 15.59 -0.49 14.14
CA ASN A 30 15.87 -1.70 13.37
C ASN A 30 17.23 -1.65 12.60
N GLY A 31 18.09 -0.70 12.95
CA GLY A 31 19.46 -0.61 12.45
C GLY A 31 19.62 0.01 11.07
N PHE A 32 18.60 0.74 10.57
CA PHE A 32 18.72 1.51 9.34
C PHE A 32 19.11 2.97 9.63
N VAL A 33 19.74 3.59 8.66
CA VAL A 33 19.95 5.05 8.63
C VAL A 33 18.96 5.64 7.63
N PRO A 34 17.86 6.25 8.10
CA PRO A 34 16.85 6.85 7.23
C PRO A 34 17.25 8.26 6.79
N VAL A 35 17.05 8.58 5.52
CA VAL A 35 17.18 9.90 4.94
C VAL A 35 15.88 10.24 4.21
N LYS A 36 15.16 11.28 4.63
CA LYS A 36 13.95 11.74 3.93
C LYS A 36 14.26 12.09 2.49
N ALA A 37 13.41 11.64 1.58
CA ALA A 37 13.54 11.98 0.18
C ALA A 37 13.23 13.47 -0.04
N LYS A 38 13.94 14.07 -1.00
CA LYS A 38 13.61 15.40 -1.50
C LYS A 38 12.41 15.30 -2.44
N LYS A 39 11.72 16.42 -2.65
CA LYS A 39 10.52 16.49 -3.50
C LYS A 39 10.70 15.90 -4.89
N GLU A 40 11.88 16.04 -5.49
CA GLU A 40 12.18 15.48 -6.81
C GLU A 40 12.19 13.94 -6.83
N LEU A 41 12.50 13.31 -5.68
CA LEU A 41 12.47 11.86 -5.51
C LEU A 41 11.09 11.36 -5.12
N ASP A 42 10.33 12.14 -4.35
CA ASP A 42 8.94 11.85 -4.00
C ASP A 42 8.06 11.68 -5.27
N ILE A 43 8.20 12.58 -6.24
CA ILE A 43 7.54 12.44 -7.56
C ILE A 43 7.93 11.11 -8.25
N LYS A 44 9.13 10.60 -8.00
CA LYS A 44 9.63 9.32 -8.51
C LYS A 44 9.23 8.10 -7.65
N GLY A 45 8.36 8.31 -6.63
CA GLY A 45 7.86 7.27 -5.74
C GLY A 45 8.86 6.88 -4.65
N ILE A 46 9.65 7.83 -4.15
CA ILE A 46 10.57 7.59 -3.03
C ILE A 46 10.23 8.56 -1.91
N ASP A 47 9.74 8.04 -0.78
CA ASP A 47 9.45 8.81 0.43
C ASP A 47 10.67 8.88 1.35
N VAL A 48 11.42 7.77 1.44
CA VAL A 48 12.62 7.68 2.28
C VAL A 48 13.69 6.82 1.61
N ILE A 49 14.96 7.18 1.83
CA ILE A 49 16.11 6.38 1.46
C ILE A 49 16.65 5.74 2.73
N LEU A 50 16.78 4.42 2.75
CA LEU A 50 17.32 3.68 3.87
C LEU A 50 18.71 3.13 3.53
N TYR A 51 19.61 3.19 4.49
CA TYR A 51 20.94 2.59 4.37
C TYR A 51 21.12 1.57 5.49
N LYS A 52 21.59 0.38 5.13
CA LYS A 52 21.99 -0.68 6.07
C LYS A 52 22.98 -1.63 5.41
N ASP A 53 24.04 -2.03 6.10
CA ASP A 53 25.04 -3.01 5.65
C ASP A 53 25.58 -2.72 4.23
N ASN A 54 25.95 -1.45 3.97
CA ASN A 54 26.40 -0.93 2.67
C ASN A 54 25.38 -1.06 1.52
N LYS A 55 24.11 -1.33 1.82
CA LYS A 55 23.02 -1.34 0.86
C LYS A 55 22.17 -0.09 0.97
N GLN A 56 21.61 0.33 -0.16
CA GLN A 56 20.66 1.43 -0.27
C GLN A 56 19.30 0.87 -0.70
N TYR A 57 18.26 1.35 -0.06
CA TYR A 57 16.85 1.01 -0.35
C TYR A 57 16.13 2.30 -0.68
N LEU A 58 15.53 2.38 -1.88
CA LEU A 58 14.68 3.49 -2.31
C LEU A 58 13.24 3.11 -2.00
N VAL A 59 12.68 3.67 -0.94
CA VAL A 59 11.45 3.17 -0.32
C VAL A 59 10.28 4.10 -0.57
N ASP A 60 9.18 3.51 -1.01
CA ASP A 60 7.84 4.10 -1.07
C ASP A 60 7.03 3.56 0.13
N GLU A 61 6.62 4.45 1.03
CA GLU A 61 5.88 4.12 2.25
C GLU A 61 4.38 4.03 1.98
N LYS A 62 3.78 2.93 2.37
CA LYS A 62 2.34 2.66 2.18
C LYS A 62 1.68 2.28 3.50
N ALA A 63 0.98 3.22 4.12
CA ALA A 63 0.40 3.04 5.44
C ALA A 63 -1.10 2.74 5.40
N ALA A 64 -1.54 1.79 6.20
CA ALA A 64 -2.96 1.48 6.43
C ALA A 64 -3.56 2.44 7.47
N ILE A 65 -3.70 3.73 7.13
CA ILE A 65 -4.10 4.81 8.04
C ILE A 65 -5.57 4.80 8.48
N THR A 66 -6.42 4.01 7.83
CA THR A 66 -7.86 3.94 8.14
C THR A 66 -8.26 2.73 8.98
N ALA A 67 -7.38 1.73 9.10
CA ALA A 67 -7.67 0.45 9.76
C ALA A 67 -6.81 0.25 11.02
N LEU A 68 -6.99 1.12 12.01
CA LEU A 68 -6.15 1.23 13.21
C LEU A 68 -6.44 0.20 14.32
N SER A 69 -7.36 -0.75 14.08
CA SER A 69 -7.77 -1.74 15.08
C SER A 69 -6.79 -2.92 15.25
N GLY A 70 -5.73 -2.98 14.44
CA GLY A 70 -4.81 -4.13 14.39
C GLY A 70 -5.39 -5.39 13.76
N LYS A 71 -6.64 -5.35 13.27
CA LYS A 71 -7.35 -6.51 12.68
C LYS A 71 -7.21 -6.58 11.15
N LEU A 72 -6.50 -5.64 10.53
CA LEU A 72 -6.31 -5.67 9.08
C LEU A 72 -5.33 -6.78 8.71
N ASN A 73 -5.83 -7.76 7.95
CA ASN A 73 -5.08 -8.94 7.53
C ASN A 73 -4.72 -8.94 6.05
N THR A 74 -4.84 -7.80 5.39
CA THR A 74 -4.55 -7.64 3.96
C THR A 74 -3.95 -6.27 3.69
N PHE A 75 -3.38 -6.08 2.49
CA PHE A 75 -3.00 -4.78 1.97
C PHE A 75 -3.38 -4.66 0.50
N CYS A 76 -3.64 -3.40 0.04
CA CYS A 76 -4.09 -3.10 -1.30
C CYS A 76 -2.96 -2.46 -2.11
N PHE A 77 -2.65 -3.01 -3.28
CA PHE A 77 -1.72 -2.45 -4.24
C PHE A 77 -2.51 -1.98 -5.47
N GLU A 78 -2.44 -0.70 -5.79
CA GLU A 78 -3.18 -0.09 -6.89
C GLU A 78 -2.58 -0.49 -8.23
N LEU A 79 -3.38 -1.18 -9.05
CA LEU A 79 -2.99 -1.60 -10.39
C LEU A 79 -3.32 -0.53 -11.43
N CYS A 80 -4.52 0.05 -11.35
CA CYS A 80 -4.95 1.16 -12.20
C CYS A 80 -6.08 1.95 -11.53
N LYS A 81 -6.36 3.11 -12.11
CA LYS A 81 -7.54 3.93 -11.83
C LYS A 81 -8.43 3.93 -13.05
N HIS A 82 -9.72 3.67 -12.85
CA HIS A 82 -10.73 3.72 -13.89
C HIS A 82 -11.71 4.82 -13.54
N GLY A 83 -11.62 5.94 -14.19
CA GLY A 83 -12.43 7.11 -13.89
C GLY A 83 -12.07 8.27 -14.81
N TYR A 84 -12.09 9.50 -14.30
CA TYR A 84 -11.84 10.71 -15.10
C TYR A 84 -10.55 10.72 -15.92
N ASN A 85 -9.55 9.93 -15.51
CA ASN A 85 -8.30 9.73 -16.24
C ASN A 85 -7.83 8.31 -15.99
N ASP A 86 -8.18 7.38 -16.87
CA ASP A 86 -7.62 6.04 -16.84
C ASP A 86 -6.09 6.11 -16.78
N SER A 87 -5.54 5.69 -15.65
CA SER A 87 -4.11 5.78 -15.43
C SER A 87 -3.57 4.53 -14.77
N ILE A 88 -2.31 4.23 -15.09
CA ILE A 88 -1.59 3.14 -14.43
C ILE A 88 -1.48 3.44 -12.93
N GLY A 89 -1.75 2.43 -12.10
CA GLY A 89 -1.58 2.52 -10.65
C GLY A 89 -0.11 2.50 -10.26
N TRP A 90 0.18 3.03 -9.09
CA TRP A 90 1.56 3.16 -8.61
C TRP A 90 2.32 1.82 -8.53
N PHE A 91 1.60 0.71 -8.33
CA PHE A 91 2.22 -0.61 -8.26
C PHE A 91 2.80 -1.09 -9.59
N LEU A 92 2.14 -0.78 -10.71
CA LEU A 92 2.58 -1.18 -12.06
C LEU A 92 3.39 -0.11 -12.78
N ASP A 93 3.47 1.11 -12.25
CA ASP A 93 4.19 2.23 -12.87
C ASP A 93 5.70 1.97 -12.89
N LYS A 94 6.22 1.65 -14.08
CA LYS A 94 7.63 1.36 -14.33
C LYS A 94 8.51 2.61 -14.35
N THR A 95 7.93 3.82 -14.31
CA THR A 95 8.69 5.09 -14.27
C THR A 95 9.14 5.43 -12.85
N LYS A 96 8.59 4.75 -11.85
CA LYS A 96 8.98 4.90 -10.44
C LYS A 96 10.36 4.28 -10.19
N LEU A 97 11.15 4.94 -9.36
CA LEU A 97 12.48 4.47 -8.96
C LEU A 97 12.45 3.62 -7.68
N THR A 98 11.27 3.36 -7.17
CA THR A 98 11.03 2.55 -5.97
C THR A 98 11.63 1.17 -6.08
N THR A 99 12.59 0.85 -5.23
CA THR A 99 13.15 -0.51 -5.11
C THR A 99 12.40 -1.35 -4.09
N HIS A 100 11.84 -0.69 -3.06
CA HIS A 100 11.11 -1.37 -1.98
C HIS A 100 9.84 -0.61 -1.63
N TYR A 101 8.78 -1.36 -1.36
CA TYR A 101 7.60 -0.86 -0.66
C TYR A 101 7.76 -1.14 0.83
N ASN A 102 7.45 -0.16 1.68
CA ASN A 102 7.28 -0.41 3.10
C ASN A 102 5.80 -0.37 3.44
N VAL A 103 5.20 -1.55 3.62
CA VAL A 103 3.78 -1.70 3.97
C VAL A 103 3.63 -1.61 5.47
N ILE A 104 2.93 -0.56 5.95
CA ILE A 104 2.88 -0.16 7.36
C ILE A 104 1.49 -0.43 7.93
N TYR A 105 1.44 -1.24 8.99
CA TYR A 105 0.26 -1.51 9.80
C TYR A 105 0.38 -0.82 11.15
N ILE A 106 -0.63 -0.02 11.49
CA ILE A 106 -0.66 0.76 12.73
C ILE A 106 -1.80 0.23 13.60
N THR A 107 -1.51 -0.01 14.86
CA THR A 107 -2.53 -0.30 15.87
C THR A 107 -2.62 0.89 16.81
N SER A 108 -3.83 1.40 17.01
CA SER A 108 -4.14 2.44 17.98
C SER A 108 -5.50 2.15 18.63
N HIS A 109 -5.53 1.97 19.94
CA HIS A 109 -6.77 1.70 20.67
C HIS A 109 -7.72 2.90 20.67
N VAL A 110 -7.20 4.13 20.56
CA VAL A 110 -7.98 5.36 20.44
C VAL A 110 -8.34 5.71 19.00
N LYS A 111 -7.95 4.86 18.04
CA LYS A 111 -8.17 5.05 16.58
C LYS A 111 -7.59 6.37 16.03
N ASP A 112 -6.44 6.77 16.57
CA ASP A 112 -5.72 7.98 16.21
C ASP A 112 -4.30 7.61 15.77
N VAL A 113 -3.89 7.96 14.55
CA VAL A 113 -2.55 7.67 14.01
C VAL A 113 -1.45 8.38 14.77
N SER A 114 -1.76 9.52 15.42
CA SER A 114 -0.81 10.27 16.25
C SER A 114 -0.52 9.62 17.60
N LYS A 115 -1.27 8.59 17.94
CA LYS A 115 -1.15 7.83 19.21
C LYS A 115 -1.10 6.33 18.94
N PRO A 116 -0.06 5.85 18.23
CA PRO A 116 0.08 4.44 17.95
C PRO A 116 0.42 3.67 19.26
N ASP A 117 -0.19 2.51 19.43
CA ASP A 117 0.26 1.53 20.43
C ASP A 117 1.39 0.69 19.83
N LYS A 118 1.30 0.42 18.54
CA LYS A 118 2.18 -0.49 17.82
C LYS A 118 2.26 -0.15 16.33
N ILE A 119 3.44 -0.24 15.80
CA ILE A 119 3.69 -0.26 14.34
C ILE A 119 4.37 -1.58 14.00
N GLU A 120 3.85 -2.25 12.97
CA GLU A 120 4.46 -3.38 12.30
C GLU A 120 4.53 -3.06 10.82
N SER A 121 5.69 -3.22 10.20
CA SER A 121 5.79 -2.98 8.77
C SER A 121 6.69 -4.00 8.06
N PHE A 122 6.48 -4.11 6.75
CA PHE A 122 7.14 -5.08 5.89
C PHE A 122 7.88 -4.34 4.79
N LEU A 123 9.20 -4.42 4.80
CA LEU A 123 10.03 -3.92 3.73
C LEU A 123 10.09 -4.99 2.64
N LEU A 124 9.47 -4.71 1.50
CA LEU A 124 9.22 -5.64 0.40
C LEU A 124 9.99 -5.19 -0.85
N ASP A 125 10.83 -6.05 -1.40
CA ASP A 125 11.42 -5.82 -2.72
C ASP A 125 10.31 -5.70 -3.77
N SER A 126 10.27 -4.58 -4.49
CA SER A 126 9.21 -4.25 -5.45
C SER A 126 9.22 -5.19 -6.67
N ALA A 127 10.40 -5.65 -7.11
CA ALA A 127 10.53 -6.57 -8.22
C ALA A 127 10.06 -7.97 -7.83
N LYS A 128 10.44 -8.44 -6.63
CA LYS A 128 10.00 -9.73 -6.07
C LYS A 128 8.48 -9.77 -5.89
N LEU A 129 7.88 -8.69 -5.37
CA LEU A 129 6.43 -8.61 -5.21
C LEU A 129 5.69 -8.58 -6.57
N ARG A 130 6.22 -7.84 -7.55
CA ARG A 130 5.67 -7.85 -8.91
C ARG A 130 5.82 -9.22 -9.58
N SER A 131 6.95 -9.91 -9.40
CA SER A 131 7.16 -11.26 -9.95
C SER A 131 6.24 -12.32 -9.34
N TYR A 132 5.67 -12.08 -8.17
CA TYR A 132 4.64 -12.91 -7.57
C TYR A 132 3.24 -12.59 -8.11
N ILE A 133 2.88 -11.31 -8.21
CA ILE A 133 1.52 -10.88 -8.56
C ILE A 133 1.27 -10.94 -10.08
N ILE A 134 2.20 -10.48 -10.91
CA ILE A 134 1.97 -10.35 -12.36
C ILE A 134 1.74 -11.71 -13.05
N PRO A 135 2.53 -12.77 -12.78
CA PRO A 135 2.24 -14.10 -13.33
C PRO A 135 0.88 -14.63 -12.92
N MET A 136 0.49 -14.45 -11.66
CA MET A 136 -0.82 -14.87 -11.15
C MET A 136 -1.97 -14.19 -11.95
N LEU A 137 -1.87 -12.90 -12.26
CA LEU A 137 -2.85 -12.21 -13.12
C LEU A 137 -2.86 -12.81 -14.53
N GLN A 138 -1.70 -13.12 -15.10
CA GLN A 138 -1.57 -13.71 -16.44
C GLN A 138 -2.15 -15.13 -16.51
N GLU A 139 -1.98 -15.95 -15.51
CA GLU A 139 -2.55 -17.31 -15.39
C GLU A 139 -4.09 -17.26 -15.39
N HIS A 140 -4.67 -16.20 -14.85
CA HIS A 140 -6.11 -15.93 -14.90
C HIS A 140 -6.56 -15.18 -16.17
N ASN A 141 -5.70 -15.02 -17.19
CA ASN A 141 -5.95 -14.25 -18.42
C ASN A 141 -6.34 -12.79 -18.16
N ILE A 142 -5.82 -12.19 -17.09
CA ILE A 142 -6.08 -10.81 -16.72
C ILE A 142 -4.94 -9.94 -17.22
N HIS A 143 -5.23 -9.06 -18.17
CA HIS A 143 -4.28 -8.13 -18.76
C HIS A 143 -4.57 -6.70 -18.28
N TYR A 144 -3.51 -5.93 -18.12
CA TYR A 144 -3.61 -4.57 -17.59
C TYR A 144 -4.54 -3.67 -18.40
N ASP A 145 -4.44 -3.71 -19.73
CA ASP A 145 -5.21 -2.91 -20.69
C ASP A 145 -6.70 -3.26 -20.75
N THR A 146 -7.09 -4.45 -20.27
CA THR A 146 -8.48 -4.92 -20.21
C THR A 146 -9.00 -5.06 -18.78
N LEU A 147 -8.21 -4.69 -17.77
CA LEU A 147 -8.50 -4.94 -16.36
C LEU A 147 -9.82 -4.27 -15.91
N ALA A 148 -10.10 -3.04 -16.36
CA ALA A 148 -11.33 -2.34 -16.03
C ALA A 148 -12.56 -3.08 -16.57
N SER A 149 -12.58 -3.39 -17.88
CA SER A 149 -13.67 -4.14 -18.51
C SER A 149 -13.84 -5.54 -17.93
N PHE A 150 -12.74 -6.19 -17.52
CA PHE A 150 -12.79 -7.46 -16.82
C PHE A 150 -13.52 -7.32 -15.49
N MET A 151 -13.19 -6.30 -14.70
CA MET A 151 -13.79 -6.08 -13.37
C MET A 151 -15.24 -5.60 -13.43
N ASP A 152 -15.65 -4.86 -14.47
CA ASP A 152 -17.05 -4.43 -14.69
C ASP A 152 -18.00 -5.62 -14.85
N GLY A 153 -17.52 -6.75 -15.37
CA GLY A 153 -18.28 -8.00 -15.48
C GLY A 153 -18.44 -8.78 -14.18
N MET A 154 -17.79 -8.37 -13.10
CA MET A 154 -17.81 -9.10 -11.84
C MET A 154 -19.01 -8.73 -10.95
N PRO A 155 -19.51 -9.66 -10.11
CA PRO A 155 -20.60 -9.38 -9.18
C PRO A 155 -20.27 -8.23 -8.23
N VAL A 156 -21.23 -7.35 -7.99
CA VAL A 156 -21.11 -6.21 -7.06
C VAL A 156 -21.51 -6.62 -5.65
N PHE A 157 -20.66 -6.39 -4.69
CA PHE A 157 -20.95 -6.58 -3.27
C PHE A 157 -20.58 -5.31 -2.48
N HIS A 158 -21.57 -4.65 -1.88
CA HIS A 158 -21.43 -3.36 -1.19
C HIS A 158 -20.69 -2.29 -2.01
N GLY A 159 -21.01 -2.16 -3.31
CA GLY A 159 -20.42 -1.17 -4.22
C GLY A 159 -18.99 -1.49 -4.64
N LYS A 160 -18.56 -2.73 -4.49
CA LYS A 160 -17.25 -3.22 -4.92
C LYS A 160 -17.41 -4.51 -5.71
N HIS A 161 -16.59 -4.66 -6.74
CA HIS A 161 -16.44 -5.91 -7.46
C HIS A 161 -15.24 -6.66 -6.91
N TYR A 162 -15.34 -7.98 -6.80
CA TYR A 162 -14.25 -8.84 -6.35
C TYR A 162 -14.04 -9.98 -7.32
N TYR A 163 -12.77 -10.29 -7.57
CA TYR A 163 -12.34 -11.49 -8.27
C TYR A 163 -11.25 -12.18 -7.46
N TYR A 164 -11.41 -13.46 -7.15
CA TYR A 164 -10.48 -14.23 -6.33
C TYR A 164 -9.44 -14.91 -7.23
N LEU A 165 -8.19 -14.69 -6.89
CA LEU A 165 -7.01 -15.34 -7.44
C LEU A 165 -6.56 -16.44 -6.48
N ASP A 166 -5.34 -16.96 -6.67
CA ASP A 166 -4.75 -17.98 -5.81
C ASP A 166 -4.28 -17.43 -4.46
N ASP A 167 -3.99 -18.30 -3.51
CA ASP A 167 -3.43 -17.99 -2.19
C ASP A 167 -4.21 -16.93 -1.37
N GLY A 168 -5.51 -16.75 -1.66
CA GLY A 168 -6.34 -15.73 -1.02
C GLY A 168 -6.06 -14.29 -1.49
N VAL A 169 -5.26 -14.13 -2.53
CA VAL A 169 -5.11 -12.88 -3.26
C VAL A 169 -6.39 -12.62 -4.04
N LYS A 170 -6.79 -11.37 -4.18
CA LYS A 170 -7.98 -11.00 -4.94
C LYS A 170 -7.86 -9.62 -5.56
N LEU A 171 -8.57 -9.41 -6.65
CA LEU A 171 -8.81 -8.08 -7.20
C LEU A 171 -10.01 -7.44 -6.49
N CYS A 172 -9.97 -6.12 -6.39
CA CYS A 172 -11.07 -5.30 -5.87
C CYS A 172 -11.19 -4.04 -6.70
N TYR A 173 -12.34 -3.82 -7.28
CA TYR A 173 -12.70 -2.59 -7.96
C TYR A 173 -13.74 -1.82 -7.14
N SER A 174 -13.46 -0.55 -6.88
CA SER A 174 -14.30 0.34 -6.06
C SER A 174 -15.00 1.36 -6.95
N GLU A 175 -15.99 0.91 -7.76
CA GLU A 175 -16.64 1.68 -8.82
C GLU A 175 -17.34 2.96 -8.30
N TYR A 176 -18.16 2.85 -7.27
CA TYR A 176 -19.00 3.97 -6.82
C TYR A 176 -18.57 4.59 -5.48
N ILE A 177 -17.59 4.01 -4.81
CA ILE A 177 -17.22 4.41 -3.45
C ILE A 177 -16.11 5.47 -3.47
N HIS A 178 -15.30 5.46 -4.51
CA HIS A 178 -14.13 6.32 -4.65
C HIS A 178 -14.15 7.07 -5.98
N PRO A 179 -13.94 8.41 -6.00
CA PRO A 179 -13.98 9.18 -7.24
C PRO A 179 -12.92 8.77 -8.27
N GLU A 180 -11.81 8.17 -7.82
CA GLU A 180 -10.73 7.68 -8.69
C GLU A 180 -11.00 6.25 -9.19
N GLN A 181 -12.03 5.57 -8.68
CA GLN A 181 -12.41 4.22 -9.07
C GLN A 181 -11.22 3.25 -9.17
N PRO A 182 -10.43 3.07 -8.10
CA PRO A 182 -9.22 2.28 -8.17
C PRO A 182 -9.52 0.79 -8.30
N ILE A 183 -8.73 0.11 -9.13
CA ILE A 183 -8.65 -1.34 -9.16
C ILE A 183 -7.37 -1.75 -8.44
N ASN A 184 -7.53 -2.50 -7.39
CA ASN A 184 -6.45 -2.94 -6.51
C ASN A 184 -6.30 -4.45 -6.52
N VAL A 185 -5.09 -4.93 -6.38
CA VAL A 185 -4.83 -6.28 -5.91
C VAL A 185 -4.71 -6.25 -4.38
N ILE A 186 -5.46 -7.12 -3.73
CA ILE A 186 -5.49 -7.26 -2.27
C ILE A 186 -4.70 -8.51 -1.92
N VAL A 187 -3.61 -8.34 -1.16
CA VAL A 187 -2.70 -9.41 -0.78
C VAL A 187 -2.82 -9.69 0.73
N PRO A 188 -2.95 -10.96 1.15
CA PRO A 188 -2.95 -11.33 2.56
C PRO A 188 -1.67 -10.91 3.28
N LYS A 189 -1.82 -10.42 4.50
CA LYS A 189 -0.71 -9.96 5.36
C LYS A 189 0.33 -11.06 5.60
N VAL A 190 -0.10 -12.30 5.72
CA VAL A 190 0.80 -13.45 5.91
C VAL A 190 1.73 -13.64 4.72
N ILE A 191 1.24 -13.46 3.50
CA ILE A 191 2.05 -13.53 2.28
C ILE A 191 3.08 -12.41 2.27
N LEU A 192 2.66 -11.16 2.52
CA LEU A 192 3.56 -10.01 2.57
C LEU A 192 4.65 -10.20 3.62
N ARG A 193 4.29 -10.72 4.80
CA ARG A 193 5.27 -11.01 5.86
C ARG A 193 6.30 -12.06 5.43
N ASN A 194 5.87 -13.12 4.73
CA ASN A 194 6.77 -14.18 4.25
C ASN A 194 7.67 -13.70 3.10
N MET A 195 7.23 -12.71 2.33
CA MET A 195 8.00 -12.12 1.23
C MET A 195 8.94 -11.01 1.68
N ALA A 196 8.74 -10.44 2.87
CA ALA A 196 9.47 -9.29 3.36
C ALA A 196 10.97 -9.60 3.52
N ASP A 197 11.81 -8.71 3.02
CA ASP A 197 13.25 -8.74 3.27
C ASP A 197 13.56 -8.35 4.71
N CYS A 198 12.69 -7.54 5.31
CA CYS A 198 12.77 -7.16 6.73
C CYS A 198 11.37 -6.91 7.29
N VAL A 199 11.11 -7.47 8.48
CA VAL A 199 9.95 -7.14 9.30
C VAL A 199 10.39 -6.15 10.35
N LEU A 200 9.81 -4.95 10.33
CA LEU A 200 10.11 -3.88 11.27
C LEU A 200 9.00 -3.79 12.31
N TYR A 201 9.38 -3.53 13.54
CA TYR A 201 8.45 -3.54 14.64
C TYR A 201 8.81 -2.51 15.71
N LYS A 202 7.80 -1.82 16.25
CA LYS A 202 7.94 -0.93 17.40
C LYS A 202 6.66 -0.92 18.23
N GLU A 203 6.81 -1.07 19.53
CA GLU A 203 5.76 -0.78 20.52
C GLU A 203 6.00 0.59 21.14
N PHE A 204 4.93 1.31 21.38
CA PHE A 204 4.96 2.63 22.01
C PHE A 204 4.43 2.53 23.44
N THR A 205 5.21 3.00 24.41
CA THR A 205 4.79 3.03 25.79
C THR A 205 3.61 3.98 25.96
N ARG A 206 2.52 3.51 26.52
CA ARG A 206 1.38 4.37 26.86
C ARG A 206 1.83 5.39 27.92
N ARG A 207 1.78 6.64 27.55
CA ARG A 207 1.98 7.74 28.51
C ARG A 207 0.65 8.22 29.04
#